data_ea006ef55d046cef06c1214cf2060f98
#
_entry.id   ea006ef55d046cef06c1214cf2060f98
#
_cell.length_a   1.000
_cell.length_b   1.000
_cell.length_c   1.000
_cell.angle_alpha   90.00
_cell.angle_beta   90.00
_cell.angle_gamma   90.00
#
_symmetry.space_group_name_H-M   'P 1'
#
loop_
_entity.id
_entity.type
_entity.pdbx_description
1 polymer ?
#
loop_
_entity_poly.entity_id
_entity_poly.type
_entity_poly.pdbx_seq_one_letter_code
_entity_poly.pdbx_strand_id
1 'polypeptide(L)'
;MKLPIKIRVGYRTIDIEYAGPDFKRDNMTDSFGQYLDRENKIEIQPGLSPKEEANTVLHEIMHCVFKTIGEVNDGMALSNDTTEERVVLNTTNILQPLLFMDNPELLVYLTKSVRK
;
A
#
# COMPACT_ATOMS: atom_id res chain seq x y z
N MET A 1 12.05 -7.43 -8.92
CA MET A 1 10.75 -8.11 -9.03
C MET A 1 9.75 -7.17 -9.66
N LYS A 2 8.91 -7.69 -10.49
CA LYS A 2 7.86 -6.90 -11.14
C LYS A 2 6.48 -7.41 -10.78
N LEU A 3 5.49 -6.53 -10.91
CA LEU A 3 4.10 -6.92 -10.76
C LEU A 3 3.67 -7.78 -11.97
N PRO A 4 2.67 -8.66 -11.85
CA PRO A 4 1.80 -8.78 -10.68
C PRO A 4 2.37 -9.65 -9.57
N ILE A 5 1.92 -9.39 -8.36
CA ILE A 5 2.20 -10.25 -7.19
C ILE A 5 0.92 -10.41 -6.39
N LYS A 6 0.89 -11.44 -5.54
CA LYS A 6 -0.20 -11.63 -4.59
C LYS A 6 0.35 -11.49 -3.18
N ILE A 7 -0.42 -10.84 -2.32
CA ILE A 7 -0.04 -10.72 -0.91
C ILE A 7 -1.21 -11.14 -0.02
N ARG A 8 -0.90 -11.45 1.24
CA ARG A 8 -1.92 -11.73 2.24
C ARG A 8 -1.96 -10.55 3.22
N VAL A 9 -3.15 -10.01 3.41
CA VAL A 9 -3.40 -8.96 4.39
C VAL A 9 -4.49 -9.48 5.32
N GLY A 10 -4.07 -9.97 6.49
CA GLY A 10 -4.98 -10.67 7.38
C GLY A 10 -5.57 -11.90 6.70
N TYR A 11 -6.90 -11.95 6.63
CA TYR A 11 -7.62 -13.07 6.00
C TYR A 11 -7.79 -12.90 4.48
N ARG A 12 -7.33 -11.77 3.93
CA ARG A 12 -7.58 -11.43 2.52
C ARG A 12 -6.36 -11.74 1.65
N THR A 13 -6.63 -12.15 0.42
CA THR A 13 -5.59 -12.26 -0.63
C THR A 13 -5.81 -11.12 -1.59
N ILE A 14 -4.77 -10.31 -1.79
CA ILE A 14 -4.83 -9.09 -2.58
C ILE A 14 -3.89 -9.22 -3.78
N ASP A 15 -4.40 -8.94 -4.97
CA ASP A 15 -3.60 -8.88 -6.19
C ASP A 15 -3.05 -7.47 -6.36
N ILE A 16 -1.75 -7.36 -6.61
CA ILE A 16 -1.12 -6.07 -6.91
C ILE A 16 -0.62 -6.15 -8.34
N GLU A 17 -1.10 -5.24 -9.19
CA GLU A 17 -0.78 -5.27 -10.61
C GLU A 17 -0.66 -3.86 -11.18
N TYR A 18 -0.09 -3.76 -12.38
CA TYR A 18 -0.05 -2.48 -13.07
C TYR A 18 -1.44 -2.15 -13.63
N ALA A 19 -1.82 -0.88 -13.52
CA ALA A 19 -3.07 -0.40 -14.07
C ALA A 19 -3.02 -0.36 -15.61
N GLY A 20 -4.21 -0.37 -16.21
CA GLY A 20 -4.32 -0.23 -17.65
C GLY A 20 -3.99 1.17 -18.13
N PRO A 21 -3.89 1.37 -19.45
CA PRO A 21 -3.46 2.65 -20.03
C PRO A 21 -4.39 3.84 -19.71
N ASP A 22 -5.63 3.58 -19.36
CA ASP A 22 -6.60 4.64 -19.04
C ASP A 22 -6.64 5.03 -17.58
N PHE A 23 -5.78 4.44 -16.74
CA PHE A 23 -5.81 4.65 -15.29
C PHE A 23 -5.77 6.13 -14.90
N LYS A 24 -4.83 6.87 -15.47
CA LYS A 24 -4.64 8.27 -15.12
C LYS A 24 -5.81 9.15 -15.58
N ARG A 25 -6.36 8.84 -16.76
CA ARG A 25 -7.49 9.55 -17.31
C ARG A 25 -8.74 9.30 -16.46
N ASP A 26 -8.99 8.04 -16.10
CA ASP A 26 -10.19 7.64 -15.37
C ASP A 26 -10.22 8.19 -13.95
N ASN A 27 -9.05 8.31 -13.31
CA ASN A 27 -8.95 8.79 -11.94
C ASN A 27 -8.85 10.32 -11.83
N MET A 28 -8.44 10.99 -12.88
CA MET A 28 -8.33 12.44 -12.94
C MET A 28 -7.58 13.06 -11.75
N THR A 29 -6.56 12.35 -11.24
CA THR A 29 -5.81 12.77 -10.06
C THR A 29 -4.33 12.58 -10.30
N ASP A 30 -3.50 13.13 -9.39
CA ASP A 30 -2.07 12.89 -9.39
C ASP A 30 -1.70 11.61 -8.63
N SER A 31 -2.68 10.81 -8.29
CA SER A 31 -2.46 9.55 -7.60
C SER A 31 -1.76 8.56 -8.52
N PHE A 32 -0.76 7.86 -7.98
CA PHE A 32 0.00 6.85 -8.71
C PHE A 32 -0.53 5.43 -8.52
N GLY A 33 -1.56 5.26 -7.68
CA GLY A 33 -2.15 3.94 -7.44
C GLY A 33 -3.53 4.05 -6.84
N GLN A 34 -4.21 2.91 -6.73
CA GLN A 34 -5.50 2.84 -6.07
C GLN A 34 -5.73 1.46 -5.47
N TYR A 35 -6.47 1.45 -4.37
CA TYR A 35 -6.92 0.24 -3.72
C TYR A 35 -8.40 0.03 -4.03
N LEU A 36 -8.72 -1.12 -4.62
CA LEU A 36 -10.08 -1.50 -5.00
C LEU A 36 -10.57 -2.58 -4.02
N ASP A 37 -11.23 -2.13 -2.96
CA ASP A 37 -11.60 -3.00 -1.85
C ASP A 37 -12.45 -4.20 -2.26
N ARG A 38 -13.48 -3.96 -3.05
CA ARG A 38 -14.41 -5.03 -3.46
C ARG A 38 -13.79 -6.04 -4.40
N GLU A 39 -12.72 -5.65 -5.11
CA GLU A 39 -12.05 -6.53 -6.07
C GLU A 39 -10.83 -7.21 -5.47
N ASN A 40 -10.47 -6.92 -4.22
CA ASN A 40 -9.26 -7.42 -3.57
C ASN A 40 -8.03 -7.13 -4.43
N LYS A 41 -7.91 -5.89 -4.88
CA LYS A 41 -6.91 -5.54 -5.87
C LYS A 41 -6.29 -4.17 -5.58
N ILE A 42 -5.00 -4.05 -5.87
CA ILE A 42 -4.29 -2.78 -5.89
C ILE A 42 -3.74 -2.59 -7.30
N GLU A 43 -4.00 -1.43 -7.88
CA GLU A 43 -3.47 -1.06 -9.19
C GLU A 43 -2.46 0.05 -9.06
N ILE A 44 -1.34 -0.08 -9.77
CA ILE A 44 -0.23 0.86 -9.72
C ILE A 44 0.02 1.40 -11.12
N GLN A 45 0.19 2.72 -11.22
CA GLN A 45 0.53 3.34 -12.50
C GLN A 45 1.86 2.78 -13.01
N PRO A 46 1.92 2.31 -14.26
CA PRO A 46 3.19 1.86 -14.84
C PRO A 46 4.12 3.04 -15.12
N GLY A 47 5.41 2.76 -15.21
CA GLY A 47 6.41 3.76 -15.60
C GLY A 47 6.95 4.61 -14.46
N LEU A 48 6.60 4.33 -13.22
CA LEU A 48 7.17 5.04 -12.08
C LEU A 48 8.62 4.59 -11.83
N SER A 49 9.41 5.44 -11.19
CA SER A 49 10.73 5.03 -10.71
C SER A 49 10.57 3.88 -9.70
N PRO A 50 11.59 3.02 -9.52
CA PRO A 50 11.48 1.94 -8.54
C PRO A 50 11.12 2.42 -7.13
N LYS A 51 11.68 3.56 -6.71
CA LYS A 51 11.39 4.13 -5.40
C LYS A 51 9.94 4.60 -5.29
N GLU A 52 9.44 5.28 -6.32
CA GLU A 52 8.06 5.75 -6.34
C GLU A 52 7.07 4.60 -6.43
N GLU A 53 7.40 3.58 -7.23
CA GLU A 53 6.55 2.40 -7.32
C GLU A 53 6.44 1.70 -5.96
N ALA A 54 7.57 1.49 -5.29
CA ALA A 54 7.57 0.84 -3.97
C ALA A 54 6.79 1.66 -2.94
N ASN A 55 6.96 2.99 -2.96
CA ASN A 55 6.21 3.88 -2.05
C ASN A 55 4.70 3.77 -2.31
N THR A 56 4.31 3.79 -3.58
CA THR A 56 2.90 3.70 -3.97
C THR A 56 2.30 2.37 -3.57
N VAL A 57 3.02 1.26 -3.79
CA VAL A 57 2.56 -0.06 -3.37
C VAL A 57 2.32 -0.10 -1.88
N LEU A 58 3.28 0.37 -1.08
CA LEU A 58 3.14 0.37 0.38
C LEU A 58 1.99 1.27 0.82
N HIS A 59 1.82 2.43 0.19
CA HIS A 59 0.73 3.36 0.47
C HIS A 59 -0.64 2.67 0.28
N GLU A 60 -0.83 1.98 -0.85
CA GLU A 60 -2.10 1.29 -1.09
C GLU A 60 -2.30 0.08 -0.18
N ILE A 61 -1.21 -0.61 0.18
CA ILE A 61 -1.27 -1.69 1.17
C ILE A 61 -1.78 -1.14 2.52
N MET A 62 -1.33 0.04 2.92
CA MET A 62 -1.78 0.63 4.19
C MET A 62 -3.28 0.94 4.16
N HIS A 63 -3.82 1.42 3.04
CA HIS A 63 -5.27 1.58 2.91
C HIS A 63 -5.98 0.23 3.11
N CYS A 64 -5.45 -0.81 2.49
CA CYS A 64 -6.00 -2.16 2.62
C CYS A 64 -5.95 -2.65 4.07
N VAL A 65 -4.84 -2.41 4.76
CA VAL A 65 -4.69 -2.80 6.18
C VAL A 65 -5.75 -2.13 7.03
N PHE A 66 -5.90 -0.81 6.93
CA PHE A 66 -6.87 -0.08 7.74
C PHE A 66 -8.32 -0.48 7.42
N LYS A 67 -8.62 -0.77 6.16
CA LYS A 67 -9.94 -1.27 5.78
C LYS A 67 -10.19 -2.67 6.37
N THR A 68 -9.19 -3.54 6.29
CA THR A 68 -9.32 -4.92 6.76
C THR A 68 -9.53 -4.98 8.26
N ILE A 69 -8.87 -4.12 9.05
CA ILE A 69 -9.05 -4.10 10.51
C ILE A 69 -10.26 -3.26 10.95
N GLY A 70 -10.99 -2.64 10.02
CA GLY A 70 -12.21 -1.91 10.33
C GLY A 70 -12.04 -0.47 10.81
N GLU A 71 -10.82 0.09 10.78
CA GLU A 71 -10.57 1.45 11.28
C GLU A 71 -11.20 2.54 10.42
N VAL A 72 -11.63 2.22 9.18
CA VAL A 72 -12.29 3.19 8.29
C VAL A 72 -13.81 3.11 8.35
N ASN A 73 -14.36 2.23 9.19
CA ASN A 73 -15.80 2.08 9.35
C ASN A 73 -16.38 3.29 10.09
N ASP A 74 -17.66 3.52 9.91
CA ASP A 74 -18.38 4.62 10.59
C ASP A 74 -18.11 4.58 12.09
N GLY A 75 -17.77 5.74 12.65
CA GLY A 75 -17.50 5.88 14.09
C GLY A 75 -16.06 5.54 14.49
N MET A 76 -15.26 5.00 13.59
CA MET A 76 -13.87 4.68 13.89
C MET A 76 -12.94 5.86 13.58
N ALA A 77 -11.70 5.78 14.09
CA ALA A 77 -10.75 6.89 14.01
C ALA A 77 -10.45 7.34 12.57
N LEU A 78 -10.48 6.43 11.62
CA LEU A 78 -10.13 6.71 10.22
C LEU A 78 -11.35 6.70 9.30
N SER A 79 -12.55 6.93 9.84
CA SER A 79 -13.77 6.95 9.04
C SER A 79 -13.84 8.14 8.06
N ASN A 80 -13.07 9.19 8.31
CA ASN A 80 -12.99 10.35 7.43
C ASN A 80 -11.86 10.15 6.43
N ASP A 81 -12.17 10.29 5.13
CA ASP A 81 -11.20 10.05 4.06
C ASP A 81 -9.94 10.92 4.18
N THR A 82 -10.10 12.18 4.58
CA THR A 82 -8.95 13.08 4.74
C THR A 82 -8.03 12.61 5.85
N THR A 83 -8.61 12.17 6.96
CA THR A 83 -7.83 11.64 8.10
C THR A 83 -7.13 10.34 7.73
N GLU A 84 -7.85 9.44 7.05
CA GLU A 84 -7.25 8.18 6.58
C GLU A 84 -6.06 8.46 5.67
N GLU A 85 -6.24 9.32 4.65
CA GLU A 85 -5.17 9.62 3.70
C GLU A 85 -3.96 10.23 4.39
N ARG A 86 -4.17 11.12 5.35
CA ARG A 86 -3.07 11.73 6.12
C ARG A 86 -2.29 10.69 6.90
N VAL A 87 -2.98 9.79 7.58
CA VAL A 87 -2.34 8.74 8.38
C VAL A 87 -1.59 7.77 7.46
N VAL A 88 -2.21 7.35 6.36
CA VAL A 88 -1.57 6.46 5.39
C VAL A 88 -0.32 7.09 4.82
N LEU A 89 -0.41 8.33 4.36
CA LEU A 89 0.72 9.04 3.75
C LEU A 89 1.89 9.16 4.71
N ASN A 90 1.63 9.65 5.92
CA ASN A 90 2.68 9.86 6.91
C ASN A 90 3.31 8.55 7.37
N THR A 91 2.49 7.53 7.60
CA THR A 91 2.97 6.22 8.02
C THR A 91 3.85 5.59 6.93
N THR A 92 3.41 5.64 5.68
CA THR A 92 4.14 5.09 4.55
C THR A 92 5.50 5.77 4.39
N ASN A 93 5.51 7.11 4.48
CA ASN A 93 6.74 7.88 4.28
C ASN A 93 7.77 7.66 5.39
N ILE A 94 7.34 7.18 6.55
CA ILE A 94 8.27 6.81 7.63
C ILE A 94 8.70 5.34 7.51
N LEU A 95 7.73 4.44 7.25
CA LEU A 95 8.03 3.00 7.24
C LEU A 95 8.90 2.58 6.07
N GLN A 96 8.71 3.15 4.90
CA GLN A 96 9.49 2.76 3.75
C GLN A 96 10.99 2.95 3.98
N PRO A 97 11.47 4.16 4.31
CA PRO A 97 12.91 4.31 4.58
C PRO A 97 13.36 3.57 5.84
N LEU A 98 12.56 3.56 6.90
CA LEU A 98 12.93 2.91 8.15
C LEU A 98 13.20 1.42 7.96
N LEU A 99 12.28 0.71 7.31
CA LEU A 99 12.33 -0.75 7.22
C LEU A 99 13.09 -1.25 6.00
N PHE A 100 13.04 -0.53 4.88
CA PHE A 100 13.47 -1.08 3.61
C PHE A 100 14.64 -0.36 2.96
N MET A 101 15.09 0.77 3.50
CA MET A 101 16.13 1.57 2.86
C MET A 101 17.30 1.89 3.78
N ASP A 102 17.02 2.42 4.97
CA ASP A 102 18.04 3.03 5.82
C ASP A 102 18.62 2.10 6.89
N ASN A 103 17.94 0.98 7.19
CA ASN A 103 18.32 0.11 8.29
C ASN A 103 18.28 -1.37 7.86
N PRO A 104 19.16 -1.80 6.95
CA PRO A 104 19.11 -3.17 6.43
C PRO A 104 19.29 -4.24 7.50
N GLU A 105 20.06 -3.96 8.55
CA GLU A 105 20.26 -4.92 9.64
C GLU A 105 18.97 -5.14 10.44
N LEU A 106 18.15 -4.07 10.59
CA LEU A 106 16.88 -4.20 11.28
C LEU A 106 15.95 -5.14 10.51
N LEU A 107 15.86 -4.99 9.22
CA LEU A 107 15.00 -5.83 8.38
C LEU A 107 15.42 -7.30 8.47
N VAL A 108 16.71 -7.57 8.40
CA VAL A 108 17.24 -8.93 8.53
C VAL A 108 16.91 -9.51 9.91
N TYR A 109 17.11 -8.73 10.96
CA TYR A 109 16.81 -9.16 12.34
C TYR A 109 15.33 -9.52 12.49
N LEU A 110 14.43 -8.63 12.06
CA LEU A 110 12.99 -8.86 12.18
C LEU A 110 12.54 -10.10 11.39
N THR A 111 13.07 -10.25 10.19
CA THR A 111 12.72 -11.39 9.34
C THR A 111 13.15 -12.71 9.96
N LYS A 112 14.38 -12.77 10.49
CA LYS A 112 14.88 -13.97 11.17
C LYS A 112 14.06 -14.32 12.40
N SER A 113 13.70 -13.30 13.20
CA SER A 113 13.01 -13.53 14.47
C SER A 113 11.63 -14.15 14.27
N VAL A 114 10.92 -13.77 13.21
CA VAL A 114 9.55 -14.27 12.97
C VAL A 114 9.51 -15.58 12.17
N ARG A 115 10.63 -15.98 11.58
CA ARG A 115 10.68 -17.20 10.75
C ARG A 115 11.27 -18.42 11.46
N LYS A 116 11.59 -18.28 12.70
CA LYS A 116 12.09 -19.40 13.49
C LYS A 116 11.00 -20.36 13.89
#